data_172f086e762ab404e22452a350929028
#
_entry.id   172f086e762ab404e22452a350929028
#
_cell.length_a   1.000
_cell.length_b   1.000
_cell.length_c   1.000
_cell.angle_alpha   90.00
_cell.angle_beta   90.00
_cell.angle_gamma   90.00
#
_symmetry.space_group_name_H-M   'P 1'
#
loop_
_entity.id
_entity.type
_entity.pdbx_description
1 polymer ?
#
loop_
_entity_poly.entity_id
_entity_poly.type
_entity_poly.pdbx_seq_one_letter_code
_entity_poly.pdbx_strand_id
1 'polypeptide(L)'
;AFDLDTPSALEAIAQFHEPTYLHQLITSGNGTNLYFTDLPEALAELRDPAFGSQGQQEARVHFHIPLYAEPEPPLRSTKDHVGDLLDYRKSHPEFCSHFEIETYTWGVLPGDLQKPIVRQIAEEYRWVFSQL
;
A
#
# COMPACT_ATOMS: atom_id res chain seq x y z
N ALA A 1 2.90 2.60 -2.86
CA ALA A 1 3.31 2.80 -4.26
C ALA A 1 4.77 3.25 -4.34
N PHE A 2 5.41 3.05 -5.47
CA PHE A 2 6.78 3.50 -5.75
C PHE A 2 7.02 3.63 -7.26
N ASP A 3 8.01 4.46 -7.64
CA ASP A 3 8.40 4.63 -9.03
C ASP A 3 9.44 3.58 -9.43
N LEU A 4 9.26 2.96 -10.58
CA LEU A 4 10.09 1.85 -11.06
C LEU A 4 11.47 2.30 -11.57
N ASP A 5 11.65 3.58 -11.86
CA ASP A 5 12.92 4.20 -12.21
C ASP A 5 13.81 4.54 -11.00
N THR A 6 13.30 4.33 -9.79
CA THR A 6 14.03 4.59 -8.54
C THR A 6 14.72 3.32 -8.05
N PRO A 7 16.06 3.19 -8.18
CA PRO A 7 16.78 1.94 -7.91
C PRO A 7 16.61 1.41 -6.48
N SER A 8 16.51 2.31 -5.49
CA SER A 8 16.33 1.94 -4.08
C SER A 8 14.92 1.47 -3.73
N ALA A 9 13.94 1.66 -4.62
CA ALA A 9 12.55 1.33 -4.33
C ALA A 9 12.32 -0.18 -4.22
N LEU A 10 12.96 -0.98 -5.07
CA LEU A 10 12.86 -2.44 -5.02
C LEU A 10 13.47 -3.02 -3.74
N GLU A 11 14.55 -2.42 -3.24
CA GLU A 11 15.15 -2.84 -1.98
C GLU A 11 14.28 -2.42 -0.78
N ALA A 12 13.71 -1.23 -0.83
CA ALA A 12 12.81 -0.75 0.22
C ALA A 12 11.54 -1.61 0.31
N ILE A 13 10.90 -1.92 -0.82
CA ILE A 13 9.67 -2.73 -0.81
C ILE A 13 9.94 -4.20 -0.45
N ALA A 14 11.12 -4.73 -0.78
CA ALA A 14 11.50 -6.09 -0.45
C ALA A 14 11.55 -6.36 1.06
N GLN A 15 11.76 -5.33 1.89
CA GLN A 15 11.74 -5.45 3.35
C GLN A 15 10.35 -5.75 3.92
N PHE A 16 9.29 -5.52 3.15
CA PHE A 16 7.92 -5.83 3.54
C PHE A 16 7.50 -7.25 3.18
N HIS A 17 8.37 -8.02 2.51
CA HIS A 17 8.08 -9.42 2.22
C HIS A 17 8.05 -10.23 3.52
N GLU A 18 6.96 -10.97 3.71
CA GLU A 18 6.80 -11.93 4.80
C GLU A 18 5.95 -13.14 4.31
N PRO A 19 6.12 -14.34 4.87
CA PRO A 19 5.54 -15.55 4.29
C PRO A 19 4.07 -15.81 4.68
N THR A 20 3.46 -14.98 5.52
CA THR A 20 2.13 -15.24 6.09
C THR A 20 1.01 -14.80 5.13
N TYR A 21 1.21 -13.65 4.48
CA TYR A 21 0.20 -13.04 3.61
C TYR A 21 0.72 -12.83 2.19
N LEU A 22 -0.19 -12.86 1.22
CA LEU A 22 0.11 -12.48 -0.17
C LEU A 22 0.13 -10.96 -0.30
N HIS A 23 1.15 -10.46 -0.99
CA HIS A 23 1.31 -9.04 -1.29
C HIS A 23 1.21 -8.82 -2.80
N GLN A 24 -0.02 -8.73 -3.28
CA GLN A 24 -0.28 -8.51 -4.69
C GLN A 24 0.35 -7.21 -5.16
N LEU A 25 0.91 -7.23 -6.37
CA LEU A 25 1.53 -6.06 -6.96
C LEU A 25 0.96 -5.81 -8.36
N ILE A 26 0.74 -4.55 -8.67
CA ILE A 26 0.35 -4.08 -10.00
C ILE A 26 1.38 -3.06 -10.45
N THR A 27 1.89 -3.21 -11.67
CA THR A 27 2.64 -2.15 -12.34
C THR A 27 1.76 -1.45 -13.37
N SER A 28 2.01 -0.18 -13.60
CA SER A 28 1.33 0.62 -14.61
C SER A 28 2.30 1.46 -15.42
N GLY A 29 2.03 1.57 -16.71
CA GLY A 29 2.78 2.40 -17.65
C GLY A 29 2.31 2.19 -19.08
N ASN A 30 2.52 3.18 -19.94
CA ASN A 30 2.15 3.12 -21.36
C ASN A 30 0.70 2.64 -21.65
N GLY A 31 -0.23 2.92 -20.72
CA GLY A 31 -1.63 2.50 -20.83
C GLY A 31 -1.88 1.01 -20.57
N THR A 32 -0.92 0.29 -20.03
CA THR A 32 -1.04 -1.13 -19.67
C THR A 32 -0.75 -1.36 -18.19
N ASN A 33 -1.39 -2.40 -17.62
CA ASN A 33 -1.13 -2.86 -16.28
C ASN A 33 -0.67 -4.32 -16.31
N LEU A 34 0.35 -4.64 -15.51
CA LEU A 34 0.78 -6.01 -15.26
C LEU A 34 0.45 -6.36 -13.81
N TYR A 35 0.05 -7.61 -13.58
CA TYR A 35 -0.44 -8.10 -12.30
C TYR A 35 0.43 -9.24 -11.81
N PHE A 36 0.83 -9.18 -10.55
CA PHE A 36 1.61 -10.20 -9.87
C PHE A 36 0.83 -10.66 -8.64
N THR A 37 0.80 -11.97 -8.44
CA THR A 37 0.06 -12.58 -7.33
C THR A 37 0.70 -12.30 -6.00
N ASP A 38 2.04 -12.23 -5.96
CA ASP A 38 2.78 -12.01 -4.74
C ASP A 38 4.07 -11.22 -4.98
N LEU A 39 4.57 -10.56 -3.96
CA LEU A 39 5.74 -9.70 -4.00
C LEU A 39 7.04 -10.42 -4.44
N PRO A 40 7.36 -11.65 -4.00
CA PRO A 40 8.56 -12.36 -4.48
C PRO A 40 8.59 -12.56 -5.98
N GLU A 41 7.45 -12.96 -6.57
CA GLU A 41 7.29 -13.11 -8.02
C GLU A 41 7.53 -11.78 -8.72
N ALA A 42 6.86 -10.72 -8.24
CA ALA A 42 7.01 -9.38 -8.79
C ALA A 42 8.47 -8.89 -8.72
N LEU A 43 9.14 -9.06 -7.58
CA LEU A 43 10.53 -8.63 -7.42
C LEU A 43 11.50 -9.38 -8.35
N ALA A 44 11.24 -10.64 -8.67
CA ALA A 44 12.04 -11.40 -9.60
C ALA A 44 11.94 -10.79 -11.01
N GLU A 45 10.73 -10.49 -11.47
CA GLU A 45 10.48 -9.86 -12.78
C GLU A 45 10.99 -8.41 -12.85
N LEU A 46 10.73 -7.61 -11.81
CA LEU A 46 11.11 -6.19 -11.77
C LEU A 46 12.64 -5.99 -11.73
N ARG A 47 13.39 -6.98 -11.26
CA ARG A 47 14.87 -6.96 -11.26
C ARG A 47 15.47 -7.40 -12.60
N ASP A 48 14.69 -7.99 -13.48
CA ASP A 48 15.16 -8.36 -14.82
C ASP A 48 15.37 -7.07 -15.65
N PRO A 49 16.59 -6.84 -16.21
CA PRO A 49 16.84 -5.69 -17.07
C PRO A 49 15.90 -5.59 -18.27
N ALA A 50 15.36 -6.71 -18.76
CA ALA A 50 14.39 -6.74 -19.84
C ALA A 50 13.04 -6.12 -19.45
N PHE A 51 12.71 -6.08 -18.17
CA PHE A 51 11.46 -5.49 -17.67
C PHE A 51 11.39 -3.98 -17.94
N GLY A 52 12.49 -3.25 -17.79
CA GLY A 52 12.56 -1.81 -18.05
C GLY A 52 12.15 -1.39 -19.46
N SER A 53 12.26 -2.31 -20.43
CA SER A 53 11.85 -2.08 -21.83
C SER A 53 10.33 -2.09 -22.02
N GLN A 54 9.55 -2.56 -21.05
CA GLN A 54 8.08 -2.66 -21.12
C GLN A 54 7.37 -1.32 -20.86
N GLY A 55 8.12 -0.29 -20.47
CA GLY A 55 7.58 1.07 -20.27
C GLY A 55 6.68 1.22 -19.06
N GLN A 56 6.79 0.32 -18.08
CA GLN A 56 6.13 0.45 -16.78
C GLN A 56 6.81 1.55 -15.96
N GLN A 57 6.03 2.36 -15.24
CA GLN A 57 6.53 3.55 -14.55
C GLN A 57 6.31 3.50 -13.04
N GLU A 58 5.16 3.01 -12.60
CA GLU A 58 4.77 2.94 -11.20
C GLU A 58 4.40 1.51 -10.80
N ALA A 59 4.71 1.14 -9.56
CA ALA A 59 4.20 -0.07 -8.93
C ALA A 59 3.38 0.28 -7.68
N ARG A 60 2.31 -0.48 -7.47
CA ARG A 60 1.47 -0.45 -6.27
C ARG A 60 1.40 -1.84 -5.67
N VAL A 61 1.63 -1.90 -4.37
CA VAL A 61 1.57 -3.16 -3.61
C VAL A 61 0.45 -3.08 -2.60
N HIS A 62 -0.30 -4.16 -2.47
CA HIS A 62 -1.34 -4.29 -1.48
C HIS A 62 -0.72 -4.70 -0.13
N PHE A 63 -0.69 -3.77 0.80
CA PHE A 63 -0.30 -4.01 2.18
C PHE A 63 -1.39 -3.53 3.14
N HIS A 64 -1.55 -4.26 4.22
CA HIS A 64 -2.33 -3.84 5.37
C HIS A 64 -1.42 -3.13 6.36
N ILE A 65 -1.24 -1.83 6.19
CA ILE A 65 -0.48 -0.97 7.09
C ILE A 65 -1.42 0.03 7.79
N PRO A 66 -1.07 0.53 8.97
CA PRO A 66 -1.90 1.50 9.67
C PRO A 66 -2.19 2.74 8.82
N LEU A 67 -3.44 3.22 8.80
CA LEU A 67 -3.87 4.37 7.99
C LEU A 67 -3.11 5.65 8.30
N TYR A 68 -2.64 5.83 9.55
CA TYR A 68 -1.82 6.98 9.94
C TYR A 68 -0.36 6.87 9.50
N ALA A 69 0.09 5.69 9.04
CA ALA A 69 1.49 5.49 8.69
C ALA A 69 1.87 6.25 7.40
N GLU A 70 3.09 6.78 7.42
CA GLU A 70 3.77 7.31 6.24
C GLU A 70 5.00 6.45 6.00
N PRO A 71 5.09 5.76 4.88
CA PRO A 71 6.30 5.02 4.54
C PRO A 71 7.44 6.00 4.25
N GLU A 72 8.65 5.58 4.59
CA GLU A 72 9.85 6.34 4.22
C GLU A 72 10.08 6.32 2.71
N PRO A 73 10.56 7.45 2.14
CA PRO A 73 10.95 7.47 0.73
C PRO A 73 11.98 6.35 0.42
N PRO A 74 11.91 5.72 -0.75
CA PRO A 74 11.16 6.09 -1.94
C PRO A 74 9.72 5.53 -2.01
N LEU A 75 9.23 4.92 -0.95
CA LEU A 75 7.86 4.40 -0.90
C LEU A 75 6.86 5.54 -0.62
N ARG A 76 5.65 5.39 -1.13
CA ARG A 76 4.54 6.32 -0.92
C ARG A 76 3.29 5.56 -0.45
N SER A 77 2.55 6.14 0.48
CA SER A 77 1.19 5.67 0.80
C SER A 77 0.23 6.02 -0.34
N THR A 78 -0.85 5.26 -0.45
CA THR A 78 -2.00 5.58 -1.31
C THR A 78 -3.25 5.91 -0.48
N LYS A 79 -3.07 6.30 0.79
CA LYS A 79 -4.17 6.61 1.72
C LYS A 79 -5.00 7.82 1.29
N ASP A 80 -4.48 8.68 0.42
CA ASP A 80 -5.23 9.81 -0.15
C ASP A 80 -6.51 9.33 -0.85
N HIS A 81 -6.48 8.15 -1.47
CA HIS A 81 -7.68 7.55 -2.07
C HIS A 81 -8.77 7.19 -1.03
N VAL A 82 -8.37 6.95 0.23
CA VAL A 82 -9.34 6.78 1.32
C VAL A 82 -10.02 8.12 1.63
N GLY A 83 -9.25 9.21 1.63
CA GLY A 83 -9.79 10.57 1.75
C GLY A 83 -10.80 10.88 0.64
N ASP A 84 -10.43 10.62 -0.62
CA ASP A 84 -11.32 10.81 -1.77
C ASP A 84 -12.62 10.00 -1.63
N LEU A 85 -12.53 8.74 -1.16
CA LEU A 85 -13.70 7.90 -0.90
C LEU A 85 -14.61 8.48 0.19
N LEU A 86 -14.04 8.99 1.28
CA LEU A 86 -14.79 9.60 2.36
C LEU A 86 -15.47 10.89 1.92
N ASP A 87 -14.81 11.71 1.10
CA ASP A 87 -15.40 12.91 0.50
C ASP A 87 -16.52 12.58 -0.50
N TYR A 88 -16.33 11.55 -1.31
CA TYR A 88 -17.42 11.06 -2.16
C TYR A 88 -18.63 10.61 -1.33
N ARG A 89 -18.39 9.88 -0.25
CA ARG A 89 -19.43 9.42 0.67
C ARG A 89 -20.19 10.59 1.33
N LYS A 90 -19.53 11.70 1.67
CA LYS A 90 -20.19 12.91 2.21
C LYS A 90 -21.26 13.43 1.23
N SER A 91 -20.96 13.42 -0.07
CA SER A 91 -21.88 13.86 -1.13
C SER A 91 -22.94 12.82 -1.49
N HIS A 92 -22.68 11.54 -1.21
CA HIS A 92 -23.51 10.39 -1.58
C HIS A 92 -23.74 9.50 -0.34
N PRO A 93 -24.52 9.97 0.65
CA PRO A 93 -24.69 9.25 1.92
C PRO A 93 -25.32 7.85 1.78
N GLU A 94 -26.05 7.61 0.69
CA GLU A 94 -26.63 6.32 0.35
C GLU A 94 -25.63 5.30 -0.21
N PHE A 95 -24.43 5.73 -0.64
CA PHE A 95 -23.43 4.89 -1.27
C PHE A 95 -22.95 3.77 -0.35
N CYS A 96 -22.65 4.10 0.89
CA CYS A 96 -22.18 3.14 1.88
C CYS A 96 -22.54 3.61 3.28
N SER A 97 -23.19 2.75 4.06
CA SER A 97 -23.59 3.05 5.44
C SER A 97 -22.63 2.49 6.50
N HIS A 98 -21.69 1.65 6.09
CA HIS A 98 -20.82 0.92 7.00
C HIS A 98 -19.39 0.89 6.48
N PHE A 99 -18.43 1.27 7.32
CA PHE A 99 -17.01 1.18 7.05
C PHE A 99 -16.32 0.46 8.19
N GLU A 100 -15.37 -0.38 7.88
CA GLU A 100 -14.54 -1.10 8.85
C GLU A 100 -13.07 -0.74 8.66
N ILE A 101 -12.35 -0.62 9.76
CA ILE A 101 -10.89 -0.55 9.76
C ILE A 101 -10.37 -1.97 9.95
N GLU A 102 -9.66 -2.47 8.96
CA GLU A 102 -9.12 -3.81 8.95
C GLU A 102 -7.69 -3.80 9.53
N THR A 103 -7.53 -4.30 10.74
CA THR A 103 -6.29 -4.20 11.52
C THR A 103 -5.83 -5.56 12.04
N TYR A 104 -5.47 -6.50 11.17
CA TYR A 104 -5.06 -7.85 11.57
C TYR A 104 -3.56 -8.16 11.38
N THR A 105 -2.78 -7.24 10.83
CA THR A 105 -1.38 -7.47 10.46
C THR A 105 -0.35 -7.06 11.52
N TRP A 106 -0.76 -6.82 12.75
CA TRP A 106 0.15 -6.30 13.81
C TRP A 106 1.42 -7.09 14.03
N GLY A 107 1.33 -8.41 13.94
CA GLY A 107 2.47 -9.29 14.19
C GLY A 107 3.51 -9.31 13.08
N VAL A 108 3.19 -8.79 11.90
CA VAL A 108 4.05 -8.82 10.71
C VAL A 108 4.48 -7.43 10.23
N LEU A 109 4.02 -6.38 10.91
CA LEU A 109 4.47 -5.02 10.62
C LEU A 109 5.97 -4.86 10.92
N PRO A 110 6.72 -4.06 10.16
CA PRO A 110 8.06 -3.60 10.53
C PRO A 110 8.06 -3.02 11.95
N GLY A 111 9.13 -3.27 12.71
CA GLY A 111 9.18 -2.99 14.14
C GLY A 111 8.93 -1.54 14.55
N ASP A 112 9.29 -0.60 13.68
CA ASP A 112 9.05 0.85 13.83
C ASP A 112 7.56 1.23 13.71
N LEU A 113 6.76 0.42 13.02
CA LEU A 113 5.31 0.59 12.88
C LEU A 113 4.53 -0.15 13.97
N GLN A 114 5.17 -1.04 14.75
CA GLN A 114 4.49 -1.78 15.80
C GLN A 114 4.20 -0.89 17.01
N LYS A 115 2.94 -0.90 17.45
CA LYS A 115 2.46 -0.23 18.66
C LYS A 115 1.55 -1.19 19.44
N PRO A 116 1.31 -0.96 20.74
CA PRO A 116 0.25 -1.69 21.44
C PRO A 116 -1.07 -1.57 20.67
N ILE A 117 -1.72 -2.72 20.43
CA ILE A 117 -2.89 -2.86 19.54
C ILE A 117 -3.99 -1.82 19.79
N VAL A 118 -4.33 -1.57 21.04
CA VAL A 118 -5.38 -0.59 21.42
C VAL A 118 -4.99 0.83 20.98
N ARG A 119 -3.69 1.17 21.11
CA ARG A 119 -3.19 2.47 20.70
C ARG A 119 -3.20 2.59 19.16
N GLN A 120 -2.81 1.54 18.47
CA GLN A 120 -2.80 1.51 17.01
C GLN A 120 -4.21 1.71 16.46
N ILE A 121 -5.18 0.93 16.94
CA ILE A 121 -6.59 1.07 16.54
C ILE A 121 -7.10 2.50 16.83
N ALA A 122 -6.80 3.03 18.02
CA ALA A 122 -7.22 4.39 18.35
C ALA A 122 -6.62 5.47 17.46
N GLU A 123 -5.37 5.30 17.00
CA GLU A 123 -4.72 6.24 16.09
C GLU A 123 -5.30 6.13 14.67
N GLU A 124 -5.68 4.95 14.20
CA GLU A 124 -6.36 4.77 12.92
C GLU A 124 -7.74 5.44 12.92
N TYR A 125 -8.53 5.24 13.97
CA TYR A 125 -9.81 5.97 14.12
C TYR A 125 -9.64 7.48 14.18
N ARG A 126 -8.61 7.99 14.88
CA ARG A 126 -8.32 9.44 14.89
C ARG A 126 -8.01 9.96 13.50
N TRP A 127 -7.22 9.20 12.73
CA TRP A 127 -6.93 9.57 11.35
C TRP A 127 -8.22 9.63 10.51
N VAL A 128 -9.06 8.59 10.55
CA VAL A 128 -10.34 8.58 9.82
C VAL A 128 -11.23 9.74 10.22
N PHE A 129 -11.40 9.99 11.53
CA PHE A 129 -12.22 11.10 12.01
C PHE A 129 -11.67 12.48 11.62
N SER A 130 -10.38 12.60 11.39
CA SER A 130 -9.80 13.85 10.88
C SER A 130 -10.10 14.10 9.38
N GLN A 131 -10.55 13.08 8.66
CA GLN A 131 -10.97 13.18 7.25
C GLN A 131 -12.49 13.43 7.10
N LEU A 132 -13.27 13.23 8.15
CA LEU A 132 -14.73 13.44 8.15
C LEU A 132 -15.11 14.88 8.49
#